data_9e3a8d8c265695c87b2799df96718971
#
_entry.id   9e3a8d8c265695c87b2799df96718971
#
_cell.length_a   1.000
_cell.length_b   1.000
_cell.length_c   1.000
_cell.angle_alpha   90.00
_cell.angle_beta   90.00
_cell.angle_gamma   90.00
#
_symmetry.space_group_name_H-M   'P 1'
#
loop_
_entity.id
_entity.type
_entity.pdbx_description
1 polymer ?
#
loop_
_entity_poly.entity_id
_entity_poly.type
_entity_poly.pdbx_seq_one_letter_code
_entity_poly.pdbx_strand_id
1 'polypeptide(L)'
;MSAFKPTAPAPALRRVAILGGNRIPFARSNTAYATASNQDMLTASIQGLVDRFELHAQTLGEVAAGAVIKHARDFNLTRESVLSTTLAAQTPAYDVQQACGTGLETAILTGNKIALGQIDVAIAGGVDTASDAPVAVNEKLRKILLEANRQRSTGGKLGALAKVRPGMLFNPALPRISEPRTGLSMGEHCELMAKHWEIERAAQDALALASHEHLAQAYERGFFLDLMTPFHGLQRDNNLRPDVTLEKLASLKPVFDRSASGTLTAGNSTPLTDGASCVLLASEDWARARGIPVLAYLTYSQTAAVDFLNADDAQREGLLMAPAYAVPRMLAQAGLTLQDFDFYEIHEAFAAQVLCTLKAWEDPAYCRDKLGLTAPLGSIDRQRLNVNGSSLACGHPFAATGARILATLAKLLAERGGGRGLISICAAGGQGVVAMLER
;
A
#
# COMPACT_ATOMS: atom_id res chain seq x y z
N MET A 1 4.12 -44.53 16.52
CA MET A 1 3.79 -43.11 16.36
C MET A 1 2.67 -42.79 17.36
N SER A 2 2.98 -42.10 18.45
CA SER A 2 1.99 -41.68 19.45
C SER A 2 1.20 -40.52 18.84
N ALA A 3 -0.12 -40.68 18.67
CA ALA A 3 -0.99 -39.63 18.20
C ALA A 3 -1.00 -38.50 19.22
N PHE A 4 -0.59 -37.31 18.79
CA PHE A 4 -0.67 -36.09 19.58
C PHE A 4 -2.16 -35.78 19.82
N LYS A 5 -2.64 -35.96 21.04
CA LYS A 5 -3.97 -35.53 21.43
C LYS A 5 -3.87 -34.08 21.89
N PRO A 6 -4.53 -33.12 21.25
CA PRO A 6 -4.61 -31.78 21.78
C PRO A 6 -5.31 -31.81 23.13
N THR A 7 -4.68 -31.27 24.16
CA THR A 7 -5.16 -31.32 25.54
C THR A 7 -6.08 -30.16 25.94
N ALA A 8 -6.29 -29.18 25.04
CA ALA A 8 -7.20 -28.06 25.28
C ALA A 8 -8.04 -27.75 24.02
N PRO A 9 -9.28 -27.26 24.17
CA PRO A 9 -10.06 -26.74 23.04
C PRO A 9 -9.30 -25.56 22.41
N ALA A 10 -9.41 -25.42 21.08
CA ALA A 10 -8.84 -24.26 20.38
C ALA A 10 -9.38 -22.97 21.02
N PRO A 11 -8.55 -21.97 21.32
CA PRO A 11 -9.01 -20.70 21.86
C PRO A 11 -10.01 -20.07 20.88
N ALA A 12 -11.07 -19.43 21.42
CA ALA A 12 -12.01 -18.67 20.63
C ALA A 12 -11.26 -17.52 19.94
N LEU A 13 -11.58 -17.27 18.66
CA LEU A 13 -11.00 -16.15 17.92
C LEU A 13 -11.40 -14.82 18.58
N ARG A 14 -10.41 -13.94 18.79
CA ARG A 14 -10.63 -12.62 19.37
C ARG A 14 -10.91 -11.60 18.27
N ARG A 15 -11.69 -10.57 18.58
CA ARG A 15 -11.91 -9.44 17.67
C ARG A 15 -10.63 -8.61 17.56
N VAL A 16 -10.32 -8.20 16.33
CA VAL A 16 -9.15 -7.36 16.01
C VAL A 16 -9.61 -5.91 15.91
N ALA A 17 -9.31 -5.14 16.95
CA ALA A 17 -9.69 -3.73 17.04
C ALA A 17 -8.64 -2.84 16.38
N ILE A 18 -9.07 -1.88 15.58
CA ILE A 18 -8.27 -0.77 15.07
C ILE A 18 -8.50 0.41 16.00
N LEU A 19 -7.46 0.87 16.67
CA LEU A 19 -7.54 1.91 17.68
C LEU A 19 -7.21 3.30 17.12
N GLY A 20 -6.39 3.35 16.08
CA GLY A 20 -6.03 4.56 15.39
C GLY A 20 -4.90 4.36 14.40
N GLY A 21 -4.56 5.42 13.72
CA GLY A 21 -3.44 5.45 12.80
C GLY A 21 -2.60 6.69 12.96
N ASN A 22 -1.43 6.66 12.38
CA ASN A 22 -0.59 7.83 12.21
C ASN A 22 0.19 7.72 10.91
N ARG A 23 0.35 8.85 10.23
CA ARG A 23 1.25 9.00 9.09
C ARG A 23 1.99 10.33 9.16
N ILE A 24 3.06 10.45 8.42
CA ILE A 24 3.58 11.76 8.05
C ILE A 24 2.84 12.24 6.79
N PRO A 25 2.76 13.54 6.50
CA PRO A 25 2.31 14.02 5.20
C PRO A 25 3.07 13.32 4.08
N PHE A 26 2.39 12.97 2.98
CA PHE A 26 3.09 12.40 1.82
C PHE A 26 3.67 13.52 0.96
N ALA A 27 4.90 13.34 0.53
CA ALA A 27 5.63 14.32 -0.27
C ALA A 27 5.92 13.78 -1.67
N ARG A 28 5.77 14.60 -2.70
CA ARG A 28 6.26 14.27 -4.04
C ARG A 28 7.77 14.04 -3.97
N SER A 29 8.25 13.07 -4.73
CA SER A 29 9.68 12.77 -4.78
C SER A 29 10.52 14.00 -5.15
N ASN A 30 11.74 14.05 -4.62
CA ASN A 30 12.69 15.15 -4.79
C ASN A 30 12.18 16.53 -4.29
N THR A 31 11.30 16.52 -3.26
CA THR A 31 10.84 17.74 -2.60
C THR A 31 11.22 17.74 -1.12
N ALA A 32 10.28 17.90 -0.20
CA ALA A 32 10.56 18.09 1.23
C ALA A 32 11.33 16.94 1.90
N TYR A 33 11.19 15.70 1.38
CA TYR A 33 11.83 14.50 1.94
C TYR A 33 13.01 13.98 1.11
N ALA A 34 13.60 14.83 0.26
CA ALA A 34 14.69 14.44 -0.63
C ALA A 34 15.92 13.83 0.09
N THR A 35 16.10 14.11 1.37
CA THR A 35 17.21 13.59 2.19
C THR A 35 16.76 12.71 3.34
N ALA A 36 15.46 12.42 3.47
CA ALA A 36 14.92 11.54 4.52
C ALA A 36 14.99 10.08 4.08
N SER A 37 15.54 9.23 4.95
CA SER A 37 15.57 7.79 4.72
C SER A 37 14.23 7.12 5.05
N ASN A 38 14.05 5.88 4.58
CA ASN A 38 12.94 5.04 5.02
C ASN A 38 12.88 4.93 6.55
N GLN A 39 14.04 4.76 7.21
CA GLN A 39 14.11 4.65 8.66
C GLN A 39 13.64 5.92 9.36
N ASP A 40 14.06 7.12 8.91
CA ASP A 40 13.63 8.39 9.50
C ASP A 40 12.11 8.56 9.43
N MET A 41 11.53 8.30 8.25
CA MET A 41 10.10 8.44 8.01
C MET A 41 9.27 7.41 8.78
N LEU A 42 9.69 6.14 8.79
CA LEU A 42 8.99 5.08 9.52
C LEU A 42 9.07 5.32 11.03
N THR A 43 10.24 5.72 11.55
CA THR A 43 10.43 6.12 12.95
C THR A 43 9.47 7.23 13.35
N ALA A 44 9.37 8.30 12.53
CA ALA A 44 8.46 9.41 12.79
C ALA A 44 6.98 8.96 12.81
N SER A 45 6.59 8.08 11.90
CA SER A 45 5.23 7.53 11.85
C SER A 45 4.91 6.68 13.07
N ILE A 46 5.82 5.78 13.49
CA ILE A 46 5.66 4.94 14.69
C ILE A 46 5.66 5.82 15.95
N GLN A 47 6.61 6.77 16.07
CA GLN A 47 6.70 7.65 17.23
C GLN A 47 5.42 8.47 17.44
N GLY A 48 4.81 8.97 16.35
CA GLY A 48 3.54 9.66 16.44
C GLY A 48 2.37 8.81 16.97
N LEU A 49 2.37 7.48 16.74
CA LEU A 49 1.44 6.57 17.42
C LEU A 49 1.81 6.38 18.88
N VAL A 50 3.10 6.20 19.18
CA VAL A 50 3.60 6.06 20.57
C VAL A 50 3.21 7.25 21.42
N ASP A 51 3.38 8.45 20.89
CA ASP A 51 3.03 9.69 21.59
C ASP A 51 1.52 9.81 21.82
N ARG A 52 0.72 9.52 20.78
CA ARG A 52 -0.74 9.65 20.82
C ARG A 52 -1.41 8.68 21.77
N PHE A 53 -0.90 7.46 21.87
CA PHE A 53 -1.44 6.38 22.68
C PHE A 53 -0.67 6.12 23.98
N GLU A 54 0.26 7.02 24.33
CA GLU A 54 1.08 6.95 25.57
C GLU A 54 1.78 5.58 25.74
N LEU A 55 2.41 5.09 24.67
CA LEU A 55 3.06 3.78 24.63
C LEU A 55 4.55 3.83 24.99
N HIS A 56 5.05 4.95 25.54
CA HIS A 56 6.45 5.13 25.93
C HIS A 56 6.91 4.03 26.90
N ALA A 57 8.09 3.45 26.62
CA ALA A 57 8.69 2.36 27.38
C ALA A 57 7.81 1.09 27.50
N GLN A 58 6.72 0.97 26.74
CA GLN A 58 5.92 -0.24 26.72
C GLN A 58 6.48 -1.25 25.73
N THR A 59 6.42 -2.53 26.08
CA THR A 59 6.67 -3.63 25.16
C THR A 59 5.36 -4.00 24.47
N LEU A 60 5.31 -3.89 23.16
CA LEU A 60 4.19 -4.38 22.36
C LEU A 60 4.40 -5.85 21.98
N GLY A 61 3.34 -6.52 21.55
CA GLY A 61 3.44 -7.88 21.03
C GLY A 61 4.38 -7.96 19.83
N GLU A 62 4.22 -7.06 18.86
CA GLU A 62 5.17 -6.89 17.73
C GLU A 62 4.91 -5.59 16.94
N VAL A 63 5.87 -5.25 16.09
CA VAL A 63 5.71 -4.25 15.02
C VAL A 63 6.03 -4.91 13.68
N ALA A 64 5.11 -4.82 12.73
CA ALA A 64 5.31 -5.29 11.36
C ALA A 64 5.17 -4.13 10.38
N ALA A 65 6.20 -3.87 9.60
CA ALA A 65 6.16 -2.86 8.54
C ALA A 65 7.02 -3.30 7.36
N GLY A 66 7.21 -2.46 6.37
CA GLY A 66 8.12 -2.75 5.29
C GLY A 66 8.25 -1.61 4.28
N ALA A 67 9.11 -1.82 3.31
CA ALA A 67 9.32 -0.92 2.19
C ALA A 67 9.55 -1.72 0.91
N VAL A 68 9.13 -1.16 -0.23
CA VAL A 68 9.37 -1.74 -1.56
C VAL A 68 10.76 -1.37 -2.05
N ILE A 69 11.13 -0.10 -1.90
CA ILE A 69 12.44 0.43 -2.28
C ILE A 69 13.32 0.49 -1.04
N LYS A 70 14.28 -0.46 -0.91
CA LYS A 70 15.16 -0.55 0.24
C LYS A 70 16.63 -0.48 -0.16
N HIS A 71 17.43 0.24 0.64
CA HIS A 71 18.89 0.17 0.60
C HIS A 71 19.41 -1.12 1.25
N ALA A 72 20.66 -1.46 0.99
CA ALA A 72 21.35 -2.55 1.70
C ALA A 72 21.41 -2.32 3.22
N ARG A 73 21.39 -1.06 3.68
CA ARG A 73 21.32 -0.71 5.11
C ARG A 73 19.95 -1.03 5.75
N ASP A 74 18.89 -1.13 4.94
CA ASP A 74 17.50 -1.29 5.40
C ASP A 74 17.07 -2.76 5.52
N PHE A 75 18.01 -3.71 5.63
CA PHE A 75 17.66 -5.13 5.67
C PHE A 75 16.83 -5.53 6.90
N ASN A 76 16.85 -4.75 7.98
CA ASN A 76 16.04 -4.90 9.18
C ASN A 76 15.36 -3.58 9.55
N LEU A 77 14.77 -2.93 8.57
CA LEU A 77 14.24 -1.57 8.62
C LEU A 77 13.28 -1.35 9.79
N THR A 78 12.28 -2.23 9.92
CA THR A 78 11.25 -2.07 10.96
C THR A 78 11.85 -2.18 12.36
N ARG A 79 12.79 -3.11 12.57
CA ARG A 79 13.44 -3.27 13.86
C ARG A 79 14.29 -2.05 14.22
N GLU A 80 15.08 -1.53 13.30
CA GLU A 80 15.89 -0.33 13.49
C GLU A 80 15.01 0.91 13.77
N SER A 81 13.86 1.01 13.08
CA SER A 81 12.89 2.08 13.35
C SER A 81 12.30 1.97 14.75
N VAL A 82 11.93 0.77 15.23
CA VAL A 82 11.45 0.56 16.61
C VAL A 82 12.51 0.97 17.64
N LEU A 83 13.77 0.57 17.43
CA LEU A 83 14.89 0.94 18.31
C LEU A 83 15.17 2.46 18.33
N SER A 84 14.72 3.18 17.32
CA SER A 84 14.83 4.63 17.20
C SER A 84 13.63 5.39 17.80
N THR A 85 12.62 4.66 18.33
CA THR A 85 11.46 5.25 19.02
C THR A 85 11.61 5.13 20.53
N THR A 86 10.62 5.65 21.27
CA THR A 86 10.54 5.52 22.73
C THR A 86 9.82 4.26 23.21
N LEU A 87 9.47 3.33 22.31
CA LEU A 87 9.01 1.98 22.68
C LEU A 87 10.11 1.23 23.45
N ALA A 88 9.70 0.27 24.28
CA ALA A 88 10.67 -0.62 24.90
C ALA A 88 11.44 -1.43 23.84
N ALA A 89 12.75 -1.50 23.98
CA ALA A 89 13.64 -2.22 23.06
C ALA A 89 13.33 -3.72 22.94
N GLN A 90 12.57 -4.29 23.88
CA GLN A 90 12.09 -5.67 23.85
C GLN A 90 10.94 -5.91 22.88
N THR A 91 10.32 -4.86 22.29
CA THR A 91 9.26 -5.00 21.28
C THR A 91 9.80 -5.69 20.03
N PRO A 92 9.35 -6.90 19.67
CA PRO A 92 9.79 -7.57 18.44
C PRO A 92 9.36 -6.80 17.20
N ALA A 93 10.18 -6.87 16.14
CA ALA A 93 9.81 -6.21 14.88
C ALA A 93 10.39 -6.96 13.68
N TYR A 94 9.70 -6.91 12.53
CA TYR A 94 10.12 -7.55 11.29
C TYR A 94 9.56 -6.86 10.05
N ASP A 95 10.22 -7.11 8.91
CA ASP A 95 9.83 -6.55 7.61
C ASP A 95 8.96 -7.52 6.82
N VAL A 96 7.96 -6.95 6.13
CA VAL A 96 7.13 -7.62 5.12
C VAL A 96 7.20 -6.82 3.82
N GLN A 97 7.03 -7.48 2.68
CA GLN A 97 6.93 -6.81 1.39
C GLN A 97 5.89 -7.49 0.50
N GLN A 98 4.90 -6.71 0.06
CA GLN A 98 3.91 -7.10 -0.94
C GLN A 98 3.59 -5.88 -1.84
N ALA A 99 4.63 -5.23 -2.35
CA ALA A 99 4.51 -4.02 -3.16
C ALA A 99 3.53 -2.99 -2.53
N CYS A 100 2.57 -2.45 -3.29
CA CYS A 100 1.59 -1.46 -2.80
C CYS A 100 0.67 -2.00 -1.70
N GLY A 101 0.51 -3.33 -1.57
CA GLY A 101 -0.30 -4.00 -0.54
C GLY A 101 0.37 -4.12 0.82
N THR A 102 1.67 -3.85 0.93
CA THR A 102 2.49 -4.13 2.13
C THR A 102 1.86 -3.64 3.43
N GLY A 103 1.45 -2.38 3.51
CA GLY A 103 0.90 -1.82 4.74
C GLY A 103 -0.44 -2.41 5.17
N LEU A 104 -1.27 -2.89 4.24
CA LEU A 104 -2.49 -3.61 4.56
C LEU A 104 -2.18 -5.06 4.97
N GLU A 105 -1.26 -5.71 4.27
CA GLU A 105 -0.84 -7.08 4.59
C GLU A 105 -0.19 -7.17 5.97
N THR A 106 0.62 -6.20 6.37
CA THR A 106 1.18 -6.15 7.74
C THR A 106 0.09 -6.08 8.81
N ALA A 107 -0.99 -5.31 8.55
CA ALA A 107 -2.13 -5.24 9.45
C ALA A 107 -2.92 -6.55 9.50
N ILE A 108 -3.08 -7.23 8.37
CA ILE A 108 -3.72 -8.56 8.30
C ILE A 108 -2.90 -9.59 9.07
N LEU A 109 -1.60 -9.67 8.85
CA LEU A 109 -0.71 -10.64 9.51
C LEU A 109 -0.67 -10.45 11.04
N THR A 110 -0.52 -9.21 11.51
CA THR A 110 -0.53 -8.91 12.95
C THR A 110 -1.93 -9.10 13.54
N GLY A 111 -2.99 -8.72 12.80
CA GLY A 111 -4.38 -8.96 13.18
C GLY A 111 -4.68 -10.45 13.37
N ASN A 112 -4.19 -11.32 12.48
CA ASN A 112 -4.33 -12.77 12.60
C ASN A 112 -3.68 -13.29 13.89
N LYS A 113 -2.50 -12.79 14.29
CA LYS A 113 -1.86 -13.16 15.55
C LYS A 113 -2.66 -12.68 16.77
N ILE A 114 -3.25 -11.46 16.69
CA ILE A 114 -4.14 -10.95 17.72
C ILE A 114 -5.38 -11.83 17.83
N ALA A 115 -6.02 -12.16 16.70
CA ALA A 115 -7.21 -13.02 16.67
C ALA A 115 -6.95 -14.40 17.28
N LEU A 116 -5.78 -14.99 17.02
CA LEU A 116 -5.35 -16.28 17.56
C LEU A 116 -4.88 -16.22 19.02
N GLY A 117 -4.82 -15.05 19.64
CA GLY A 117 -4.35 -14.89 21.02
C GLY A 117 -2.83 -15.04 21.21
N GLN A 118 -2.05 -14.92 20.17
CA GLN A 118 -0.58 -15.01 20.26
C GLN A 118 0.03 -13.70 20.77
N ILE A 119 -0.56 -12.57 20.44
CA ILE A 119 -0.21 -11.22 20.91
C ILE A 119 -1.48 -10.43 21.23
N ASP A 120 -1.37 -9.38 22.03
CA ASP A 120 -2.52 -8.53 22.40
C ASP A 120 -2.58 -7.22 21.63
N VAL A 121 -1.46 -6.70 21.21
CA VAL A 121 -1.31 -5.39 20.55
C VAL A 121 -0.16 -5.41 19.56
N ALA A 122 -0.33 -4.71 18.45
CA ALA A 122 0.68 -4.54 17.43
C ALA A 122 0.60 -3.18 16.74
N ILE A 123 1.72 -2.72 16.19
CA ILE A 123 1.76 -1.65 15.19
C ILE A 123 2.03 -2.30 13.83
N ALA A 124 1.22 -1.95 12.84
CA ALA A 124 1.39 -2.38 11.46
C ALA A 124 1.51 -1.18 10.52
N GLY A 125 2.33 -1.29 9.47
CA GLY A 125 2.49 -0.16 8.57
C GLY A 125 3.44 -0.38 7.41
N GLY A 126 3.90 0.72 6.85
CA GLY A 126 4.87 0.73 5.77
C GLY A 126 5.42 2.12 5.47
N VAL A 127 6.47 2.14 4.70
CA VAL A 127 7.20 3.35 4.28
C VAL A 127 7.78 3.13 2.89
N ASP A 128 7.87 4.16 2.09
CA ASP A 128 8.73 4.18 0.91
C ASP A 128 9.24 5.58 0.62
N THR A 129 10.42 5.65 0.02
CA THR A 129 10.98 6.85 -0.58
C THR A 129 11.40 6.58 -2.00
N ALA A 130 10.90 7.38 -2.93
CA ALA A 130 11.37 7.43 -4.30
C ALA A 130 12.52 8.43 -4.48
N SER A 131 12.69 9.35 -3.52
CA SER A 131 13.76 10.35 -3.49
C SER A 131 15.10 9.75 -3.08
N ASP A 132 15.13 9.00 -1.99
CA ASP A 132 16.32 8.28 -1.51
C ASP A 132 16.36 6.88 -2.13
N ALA A 133 16.35 6.82 -3.46
CA ALA A 133 16.39 5.55 -4.18
C ALA A 133 17.78 4.90 -4.08
N PRO A 134 17.89 3.58 -3.84
CA PRO A 134 19.16 2.89 -3.75
C PRO A 134 19.89 2.90 -5.11
N VAL A 135 21.03 3.55 -5.16
CA VAL A 135 21.93 3.51 -6.30
C VAL A 135 22.96 2.40 -6.06
N ALA A 136 22.92 1.34 -6.85
CA ALA A 136 23.85 0.23 -6.75
C ALA A 136 24.89 0.28 -7.87
N VAL A 137 26.03 -0.35 -7.62
CA VAL A 137 27.01 -0.55 -8.68
C VAL A 137 26.45 -1.48 -9.76
N ASN A 138 26.87 -1.27 -11.01
CA ASN A 138 26.53 -2.12 -12.14
C ASN A 138 26.82 -3.60 -11.82
N GLU A 139 25.93 -4.51 -12.24
CA GLU A 139 26.03 -5.96 -11.94
C GLU A 139 27.36 -6.58 -12.36
N LYS A 140 27.96 -6.14 -13.48
CA LYS A 140 29.27 -6.61 -13.91
C LYS A 140 30.36 -6.17 -12.94
N LEU A 141 30.33 -4.89 -12.52
CA LEU A 141 31.25 -4.35 -11.52
C LEU A 141 31.07 -5.05 -10.16
N ARG A 142 29.83 -5.25 -9.72
CA ARG A 142 29.53 -5.97 -8.49
C ARG A 142 30.15 -7.36 -8.45
N LYS A 143 30.06 -8.14 -9.55
CA LYS A 143 30.68 -9.46 -9.66
C LYS A 143 32.21 -9.40 -9.57
N ILE A 144 32.83 -8.41 -10.22
CA ILE A 144 34.28 -8.20 -10.14
C ILE A 144 34.73 -7.86 -8.72
N LEU A 145 34.02 -6.96 -8.04
CA LEU A 145 34.31 -6.59 -6.65
C LEU A 145 34.18 -7.79 -5.70
N LEU A 146 33.14 -8.61 -5.87
CA LEU A 146 32.98 -9.85 -5.10
C LEU A 146 34.09 -10.87 -5.41
N GLU A 147 34.50 -11.00 -6.65
CA GLU A 147 35.63 -11.84 -7.05
C GLU A 147 36.92 -11.36 -6.37
N ALA A 148 37.22 -10.06 -6.44
CA ALA A 148 38.38 -9.46 -5.79
C ALA A 148 38.37 -9.69 -4.27
N ASN A 149 37.19 -9.54 -3.62
CA ASN A 149 37.04 -9.76 -2.18
C ASN A 149 37.30 -11.22 -1.76
N ARG A 150 37.02 -12.19 -2.64
CA ARG A 150 37.27 -13.63 -2.38
C ARG A 150 38.75 -14.01 -2.54
N GLN A 151 39.57 -13.19 -3.20
CA GLN A 151 41.01 -13.47 -3.39
C GLN A 151 41.77 -13.25 -2.09
N ARG A 152 42.60 -14.23 -1.72
CA ARG A 152 43.45 -14.19 -0.50
C ARG A 152 44.74 -13.37 -0.76
N SER A 153 45.26 -13.38 -1.96
CA SER A 153 46.50 -12.68 -2.32
C SER A 153 46.25 -11.30 -2.91
N THR A 154 47.15 -10.37 -2.69
CA THR A 154 47.12 -9.03 -3.31
C THR A 154 47.19 -9.10 -4.84
N GLY A 155 48.02 -10.01 -5.38
CA GLY A 155 48.10 -10.22 -6.83
C GLY A 155 46.75 -10.72 -7.42
N GLY A 156 46.07 -11.64 -6.74
CA GLY A 156 44.74 -12.11 -7.13
C GLY A 156 43.69 -11.00 -7.10
N LYS A 157 43.71 -10.14 -6.08
CA LYS A 157 42.83 -8.97 -5.99
C LYS A 157 43.04 -8.00 -7.12
N LEU A 158 44.33 -7.66 -7.42
CA LEU A 158 44.66 -6.78 -8.52
C LEU A 158 44.27 -7.38 -9.87
N GLY A 159 44.49 -8.68 -10.09
CA GLY A 159 44.07 -9.39 -11.29
C GLY A 159 42.55 -9.37 -11.51
N ALA A 160 41.75 -9.50 -10.44
CA ALA A 160 40.31 -9.35 -10.54
C ALA A 160 39.92 -7.90 -10.89
N LEU A 161 40.49 -6.92 -10.20
CA LEU A 161 40.19 -5.49 -10.41
C LEU A 161 40.63 -4.98 -11.81
N ALA A 162 41.66 -5.60 -12.43
CA ALA A 162 42.07 -5.26 -13.78
C ALA A 162 41.00 -5.51 -14.87
N LYS A 163 39.94 -6.27 -14.51
CA LYS A 163 38.74 -6.48 -15.36
C LYS A 163 37.78 -5.28 -15.38
N VAL A 164 37.95 -4.30 -14.48
CA VAL A 164 37.09 -3.12 -14.40
C VAL A 164 37.30 -2.24 -15.62
N ARG A 165 36.23 -1.87 -16.28
CA ARG A 165 36.23 -0.94 -17.41
C ARG A 165 35.55 0.37 -17.04
N PRO A 166 35.97 1.52 -17.54
CA PRO A 166 35.38 2.84 -17.22
C PRO A 166 33.85 2.86 -17.35
N GLY A 167 33.27 2.28 -18.41
CA GLY A 167 31.83 2.23 -18.62
C GLY A 167 31.04 1.47 -17.54
N MET A 168 31.70 0.65 -16.69
CA MET A 168 31.05 -0.01 -15.54
C MET A 168 30.88 0.94 -14.35
N LEU A 169 31.70 1.99 -14.25
CA LEU A 169 31.65 2.99 -13.18
C LEU A 169 30.57 4.04 -13.43
N PHE A 170 30.31 4.37 -14.70
CA PHE A 170 29.40 5.44 -15.11
C PHE A 170 27.97 4.95 -15.44
N ASN A 171 27.65 3.67 -15.19
CA ASN A 171 26.33 3.10 -15.44
C ASN A 171 25.82 2.37 -14.17
N PRO A 172 25.40 3.10 -13.13
CA PRO A 172 24.89 2.50 -11.91
C PRO A 172 23.57 1.77 -12.18
N ALA A 173 23.25 0.80 -11.32
CA ALA A 173 21.94 0.14 -11.30
C ALA A 173 20.99 0.95 -10.43
N LEU A 174 19.87 1.36 -10.99
CA LEU A 174 18.77 2.03 -10.29
C LEU A 174 17.58 1.07 -10.11
N PRO A 175 16.73 1.27 -9.11
CA PRO A 175 15.47 0.54 -9.00
C PRO A 175 14.66 0.71 -10.29
N ARG A 176 14.12 -0.38 -10.80
CA ARG A 176 13.26 -0.34 -11.99
C ARG A 176 11.81 -0.12 -11.57
N ILE A 177 11.12 0.77 -12.26
CA ILE A 177 9.68 1.00 -12.11
C ILE A 177 8.86 0.08 -13.06
N SER A 178 9.49 -0.88 -13.70
CA SER A 178 8.90 -1.81 -14.65
C SER A 178 8.86 -3.24 -14.09
N GLU A 179 7.84 -3.97 -14.48
CA GLU A 179 7.73 -5.41 -14.23
C GLU A 179 8.91 -6.16 -14.88
N PRO A 180 9.64 -6.99 -14.11
CA PRO A 180 10.84 -7.66 -14.65
C PRO A 180 10.56 -8.61 -15.82
N ARG A 181 9.36 -9.18 -15.88
CA ARG A 181 8.97 -10.18 -16.86
C ARG A 181 8.51 -9.58 -18.19
N THR A 182 7.82 -8.43 -18.15
CA THR A 182 7.30 -7.76 -19.33
C THR A 182 8.17 -6.60 -19.80
N GLY A 183 8.95 -6.01 -18.89
CA GLY A 183 9.71 -4.79 -19.13
C GLY A 183 8.86 -3.52 -19.15
N LEU A 184 7.52 -3.65 -19.07
CA LEU A 184 6.59 -2.52 -19.03
C LEU A 184 6.46 -1.95 -17.62
N SER A 185 6.29 -0.65 -17.51
CA SER A 185 5.96 0.02 -16.27
C SER A 185 4.52 -0.27 -15.84
N MET A 186 4.21 0.01 -14.55
CA MET A 186 2.83 -0.10 -14.04
C MET A 186 1.85 0.74 -14.86
N GLY A 187 2.26 1.94 -15.25
CA GLY A 187 1.44 2.84 -16.07
C GLY A 187 1.21 2.33 -17.48
N GLU A 188 2.22 1.72 -18.13
CA GLU A 188 2.05 1.10 -19.46
C GLU A 188 1.11 -0.11 -19.38
N HIS A 189 1.22 -0.95 -18.33
CA HIS A 189 0.25 -2.02 -18.08
C HIS A 189 -1.17 -1.47 -17.85
N CYS A 190 -1.30 -0.38 -17.09
CA CYS A 190 -2.60 0.25 -16.85
C CYS A 190 -3.19 0.88 -18.11
N GLU A 191 -2.36 1.45 -19.00
CA GLU A 191 -2.82 1.95 -20.31
C GLU A 191 -3.38 0.81 -21.19
N LEU A 192 -2.71 -0.36 -21.19
CA LEU A 192 -3.23 -1.56 -21.87
C LEU A 192 -4.59 -1.98 -21.29
N MET A 193 -4.73 -1.96 -19.96
CA MET A 193 -6.00 -2.25 -19.28
C MET A 193 -7.07 -1.23 -19.64
N ALA A 194 -6.74 0.08 -19.62
CA ALA A 194 -7.68 1.14 -19.99
C ALA A 194 -8.25 0.95 -21.40
N LYS A 195 -7.41 0.56 -22.36
CA LYS A 195 -7.82 0.25 -23.74
C LYS A 195 -8.68 -1.01 -23.81
N HIS A 196 -8.28 -2.09 -23.15
CA HIS A 196 -9.03 -3.35 -23.12
C HIS A 196 -10.44 -3.16 -22.54
N TRP A 197 -10.54 -2.40 -21.46
CA TRP A 197 -11.79 -2.09 -20.78
C TRP A 197 -12.52 -0.85 -21.35
N GLU A 198 -11.99 -0.23 -22.40
CA GLU A 198 -12.56 0.97 -23.03
C GLU A 198 -12.87 2.06 -21.99
N ILE A 199 -11.89 2.37 -21.14
CA ILE A 199 -12.04 3.43 -20.13
C ILE A 199 -11.72 4.78 -20.74
N GLU A 200 -12.72 5.61 -20.86
CA GLU A 200 -12.59 6.94 -21.42
C GLU A 200 -11.71 7.86 -20.58
N ARG A 201 -10.94 8.72 -21.25
CA ARG A 201 -10.09 9.73 -20.62
C ARG A 201 -10.89 10.66 -19.70
N ALA A 202 -12.07 11.11 -20.11
CA ALA A 202 -12.92 12.00 -19.33
C ALA A 202 -13.35 11.39 -17.99
N ALA A 203 -13.65 10.08 -17.97
CA ALA A 203 -13.98 9.35 -16.75
C ALA A 203 -12.79 9.27 -15.78
N GLN A 204 -11.56 9.06 -16.30
CA GLN A 204 -10.34 9.06 -15.53
C GLN A 204 -10.06 10.43 -14.90
N ASP A 205 -10.19 11.50 -15.67
CA ASP A 205 -9.97 12.87 -15.21
C ASP A 205 -11.03 13.28 -14.16
N ALA A 206 -12.29 12.85 -14.32
CA ALA A 206 -13.35 13.10 -13.34
C ALA A 206 -13.06 12.41 -11.99
N LEU A 207 -12.56 11.16 -12.00
CA LEU A 207 -12.16 10.47 -10.76
C LEU A 207 -10.96 11.18 -10.10
N ALA A 208 -10.00 11.65 -10.88
CA ALA A 208 -8.85 12.40 -10.35
C ALA A 208 -9.27 13.72 -9.71
N LEU A 209 -10.19 14.47 -10.36
CA LEU A 209 -10.76 15.69 -9.80
C LEU A 209 -11.44 15.41 -8.46
N ALA A 210 -12.35 14.42 -8.42
CA ALA A 210 -13.05 14.05 -7.19
C ALA A 210 -12.09 13.69 -6.05
N SER A 211 -11.01 12.96 -6.34
CA SER A 211 -10.00 12.61 -5.33
C SER A 211 -9.35 13.87 -4.71
N HIS A 212 -9.00 14.88 -5.53
CA HIS A 212 -8.44 16.14 -5.04
C HIS A 212 -9.45 16.98 -4.25
N GLU A 213 -10.69 17.07 -4.72
CA GLU A 213 -11.76 17.82 -4.04
C GLU A 213 -12.09 17.21 -2.68
N HIS A 214 -12.24 15.89 -2.61
CA HIS A 214 -12.50 15.17 -1.37
C HIS A 214 -11.34 15.33 -0.36
N LEU A 215 -10.09 15.26 -0.83
CA LEU A 215 -8.93 15.45 0.05
C LEU A 215 -8.87 16.88 0.58
N ALA A 216 -9.12 17.89 -0.25
CA ALA A 216 -9.17 19.29 0.16
C ALA A 216 -10.24 19.51 1.25
N GLN A 217 -11.45 19.03 1.03
CA GLN A 217 -12.54 19.10 2.00
C GLN A 217 -12.24 18.38 3.31
N ALA A 218 -11.57 17.20 3.23
CA ALA A 218 -11.15 16.47 4.42
C ALA A 218 -10.11 17.26 5.24
N TYR A 219 -9.19 17.96 4.60
CA TYR A 219 -8.26 18.87 5.29
C TYR A 219 -8.97 20.08 5.91
N GLU A 220 -9.92 20.69 5.21
CA GLU A 220 -10.68 21.85 5.70
C GLU A 220 -11.47 21.52 6.96
N ARG A 221 -12.12 20.34 7.03
CA ARG A 221 -12.86 19.90 8.22
C ARG A 221 -11.99 19.29 9.32
N GLY A 222 -10.66 19.27 9.15
CA GLY A 222 -9.73 18.78 10.16
C GLY A 222 -9.69 17.25 10.32
N PHE A 223 -10.16 16.48 9.33
CA PHE A 223 -10.24 15.02 9.42
C PHE A 223 -8.91 14.35 9.75
N PHE A 224 -7.79 14.89 9.31
CA PHE A 224 -6.46 14.28 9.49
C PHE A 224 -5.70 14.74 10.76
N LEU A 225 -6.27 15.59 11.60
CA LEU A 225 -5.57 16.16 12.76
C LEU A 225 -5.05 15.10 13.75
N ASP A 226 -5.80 14.03 13.94
CA ASP A 226 -5.47 12.90 14.81
C ASP A 226 -4.91 11.67 14.06
N LEU A 227 -4.68 11.79 12.75
CA LEU A 227 -4.12 10.75 11.90
C LEU A 227 -2.75 11.13 11.31
N MET A 228 -2.23 12.31 11.65
CA MET A 228 -1.03 12.83 11.00
C MET A 228 -0.10 13.53 11.99
N THR A 229 1.20 13.31 11.82
CA THR A 229 2.27 14.02 12.53
C THR A 229 3.05 14.84 11.51
N PRO A 230 3.23 16.17 11.71
CA PRO A 230 4.08 16.99 10.84
C PRO A 230 5.50 16.44 10.76
N PHE A 231 6.12 16.50 9.58
CA PHE A 231 7.47 16.02 9.36
C PHE A 231 8.22 16.93 8.37
N HIS A 232 9.48 17.27 8.64
CA HIS A 232 10.35 18.12 7.81
C HIS A 232 9.64 19.36 7.24
N GLY A 233 8.85 20.04 8.08
CA GLY A 233 8.13 21.27 7.74
C GLY A 233 6.81 21.06 6.98
N LEU A 234 6.47 19.85 6.54
CA LEU A 234 5.16 19.58 5.96
C LEU A 234 4.11 19.28 7.04
N GLN A 235 2.93 19.88 6.87
CA GLN A 235 1.73 19.65 7.68
C GLN A 235 0.59 19.02 6.86
N ARG A 236 0.71 19.01 5.53
CA ARG A 236 -0.27 18.46 4.57
C ARG A 236 0.47 17.80 3.42
N ASP A 237 -0.22 16.88 2.75
CA ASP A 237 0.27 16.25 1.52
C ASP A 237 0.58 17.30 0.45
N ASN A 238 1.80 17.34 -0.05
CA ASN A 238 2.20 18.37 -1.01
C ASN A 238 1.84 18.03 -2.46
N ASN A 239 1.19 16.89 -2.69
CA ASN A 239 0.62 16.56 -4.01
C ASN A 239 -0.79 17.12 -4.21
N LEU A 240 -1.50 17.45 -3.14
CA LEU A 240 -2.84 18.04 -3.22
C LEU A 240 -2.85 19.30 -4.09
N ARG A 241 -3.79 19.37 -5.02
CA ARG A 241 -4.03 20.50 -5.90
C ARG A 241 -5.48 20.96 -5.75
N PRO A 242 -5.75 21.88 -4.83
CA PRO A 242 -7.12 22.34 -4.57
C PRO A 242 -7.71 23.17 -5.72
N ASP A 243 -6.86 23.63 -6.66
CA ASP A 243 -7.24 24.43 -7.84
C ASP A 243 -7.33 23.60 -9.14
N VAL A 244 -7.33 22.26 -9.04
CA VAL A 244 -7.48 21.39 -10.23
C VAL A 244 -8.89 21.53 -10.81
N THR A 245 -8.99 21.49 -12.16
CA THR A 245 -10.27 21.51 -12.88
C THR A 245 -10.24 20.47 -14.00
N LEU A 246 -11.41 20.09 -14.52
CA LEU A 246 -11.48 19.16 -15.65
C LEU A 246 -10.76 19.70 -16.88
N GLU A 247 -10.83 21.01 -17.14
CA GLU A 247 -10.15 21.65 -18.27
C GLU A 247 -8.63 21.54 -18.13
N LYS A 248 -8.10 21.78 -16.92
CA LYS A 248 -6.67 21.61 -16.65
C LYS A 248 -6.24 20.16 -16.85
N LEU A 249 -7.01 19.19 -16.34
CA LEU A 249 -6.73 17.76 -16.51
C LEU A 249 -6.79 17.36 -18.00
N ALA A 250 -7.84 17.75 -18.72
CA ALA A 250 -8.03 17.45 -20.13
C ALA A 250 -6.89 17.98 -21.01
N SER A 251 -6.25 19.10 -20.62
CA SER A 251 -5.13 19.70 -21.36
C SER A 251 -3.82 18.90 -21.24
N LEU A 252 -3.71 17.98 -20.28
CA LEU A 252 -2.50 17.19 -20.06
C LEU A 252 -2.31 16.13 -21.16
N LYS A 253 -1.05 15.97 -21.58
CA LYS A 253 -0.70 14.96 -22.59
C LYS A 253 -0.56 13.57 -21.95
N PRO A 254 -0.94 12.51 -22.67
CA PRO A 254 -0.65 11.14 -22.24
C PRO A 254 0.85 10.89 -22.03
N VAL A 255 1.19 10.09 -21.01
CA VAL A 255 2.58 9.86 -20.61
C VAL A 255 3.06 8.43 -20.87
N PHE A 256 2.17 7.45 -20.84
CA PHE A 256 2.53 6.02 -20.99
C PHE A 256 2.32 5.54 -22.45
N ASP A 257 1.30 6.01 -23.12
CA ASP A 257 1.15 5.90 -24.57
C ASP A 257 1.03 7.29 -25.18
N ARG A 258 2.03 7.72 -25.92
CA ARG A 258 2.07 9.06 -26.53
C ARG A 258 1.34 9.13 -27.89
N SER A 259 0.72 8.05 -28.34
CA SER A 259 -0.12 8.05 -29.53
C SER A 259 -1.45 8.77 -29.28
N ALA A 260 -2.25 8.95 -30.32
CA ALA A 260 -3.57 9.55 -30.21
C ALA A 260 -4.57 8.73 -29.38
N SER A 261 -4.28 7.45 -29.13
CA SER A 261 -5.10 6.54 -28.33
C SER A 261 -4.69 6.46 -26.85
N GLY A 262 -3.65 7.19 -26.43
CA GLY A 262 -3.21 7.24 -25.04
C GLY A 262 -4.18 8.01 -24.14
N THR A 263 -4.45 7.52 -22.96
CA THR A 263 -5.44 8.09 -22.03
C THR A 263 -4.86 8.47 -20.67
N LEU A 264 -3.82 7.77 -20.19
CA LEU A 264 -3.23 8.02 -18.89
C LEU A 264 -2.25 9.20 -18.93
N THR A 265 -2.45 10.15 -18.03
CA THR A 265 -1.64 11.37 -17.89
C THR A 265 -1.05 11.50 -16.51
N ALA A 266 -0.18 12.48 -16.30
CA ALA A 266 0.32 12.83 -14.97
C ALA A 266 -0.79 13.32 -14.01
N GLY A 267 -1.97 13.71 -14.51
CA GLY A 267 -3.08 14.19 -13.70
C GLY A 267 -4.00 13.07 -13.19
N ASN A 268 -4.11 11.96 -13.93
CA ASN A 268 -4.95 10.81 -13.57
C ASN A 268 -4.12 9.57 -13.16
N SER A 269 -2.85 9.78 -12.81
CA SER A 269 -1.88 8.80 -12.33
C SER A 269 -1.20 9.31 -11.06
N THR A 270 -0.87 8.43 -10.12
CA THR A 270 -0.14 8.83 -8.91
C THR A 270 1.29 9.25 -9.24
N PRO A 271 1.82 10.33 -8.64
CA PRO A 271 3.23 10.65 -8.74
C PRO A 271 4.08 9.73 -7.84
N LEU A 272 5.36 9.64 -8.13
CA LEU A 272 6.33 9.08 -7.18
C LEU A 272 6.36 9.95 -5.92
N THR A 273 6.25 9.31 -4.77
CA THR A 273 6.12 9.97 -3.48
C THR A 273 6.92 9.28 -2.38
N ASP A 274 7.19 10.04 -1.34
CA ASP A 274 7.87 9.64 -0.12
C ASP A 274 6.89 9.73 1.05
N GLY A 275 6.92 8.77 1.98
CA GLY A 275 6.08 8.83 3.17
C GLY A 275 5.97 7.51 3.92
N ALA A 276 5.46 7.61 5.13
CA ALA A 276 5.23 6.47 6.04
C ALA A 276 3.86 6.57 6.69
N SER A 277 3.26 5.42 6.97
CA SER A 277 2.03 5.32 7.74
C SER A 277 1.99 4.05 8.57
N CYS A 278 1.36 4.12 9.74
CA CYS A 278 1.18 3.00 10.66
C CYS A 278 -0.22 3.03 11.28
N VAL A 279 -0.69 1.87 11.75
CA VAL A 279 -1.92 1.69 12.51
C VAL A 279 -1.65 0.92 13.79
N LEU A 280 -2.38 1.22 14.85
CA LEU A 280 -2.37 0.48 16.10
C LEU A 280 -3.56 -0.49 16.10
N LEU A 281 -3.24 -1.78 16.19
CA LEU A 281 -4.21 -2.87 16.31
C LEU A 281 -4.07 -3.54 17.69
N ALA A 282 -5.20 -3.96 18.25
CA ALA A 282 -5.19 -4.70 19.50
C ALA A 282 -6.37 -5.67 19.60
N SER A 283 -6.30 -6.58 20.59
CA SER A 283 -7.50 -7.27 21.04
C SER A 283 -8.49 -6.29 21.69
N GLU A 284 -9.76 -6.54 21.55
CA GLU A 284 -10.80 -5.70 22.19
C GLU A 284 -10.59 -5.57 23.71
N ASP A 285 -10.15 -6.66 24.36
CA ASP A 285 -9.88 -6.66 25.79
C ASP A 285 -8.70 -5.77 26.19
N TRP A 286 -7.63 -5.75 25.39
CA TRP A 286 -6.49 -4.86 25.59
C TRP A 286 -6.89 -3.38 25.46
N ALA A 287 -7.72 -3.06 24.48
CA ALA A 287 -8.26 -1.70 24.26
C ALA A 287 -9.16 -1.27 25.45
N ARG A 288 -10.08 -2.16 25.85
CA ARG A 288 -11.01 -1.90 26.97
C ARG A 288 -10.25 -1.70 28.28
N ALA A 289 -9.24 -2.52 28.57
CA ALA A 289 -8.44 -2.40 29.80
C ALA A 289 -7.71 -1.06 29.92
N ARG A 290 -7.49 -0.37 28.79
CA ARG A 290 -6.84 0.95 28.73
C ARG A 290 -7.79 2.12 28.49
N GLY A 291 -9.08 1.85 28.35
CA GLY A 291 -10.07 2.88 28.05
C GLY A 291 -9.90 3.52 26.66
N ILE A 292 -9.21 2.83 25.74
CA ILE A 292 -8.96 3.34 24.38
C ILE A 292 -10.17 3.00 23.51
N PRO A 293 -10.81 3.99 22.86
CA PRO A 293 -11.95 3.74 21.97
C PRO A 293 -11.53 2.92 20.75
N VAL A 294 -12.36 1.93 20.40
CA VAL A 294 -12.18 1.18 19.15
C VAL A 294 -12.81 1.99 18.02
N LEU A 295 -12.05 2.25 16.95
CA LEU A 295 -12.56 2.93 15.76
C LEU A 295 -13.37 1.99 14.86
N ALA A 296 -12.83 0.80 14.60
CA ALA A 296 -13.48 -0.27 13.83
C ALA A 296 -12.78 -1.60 14.11
N TYR A 297 -13.33 -2.68 13.57
CA TYR A 297 -12.72 -4.02 13.64
C TYR A 297 -12.33 -4.49 12.23
N LEU A 298 -11.15 -5.09 12.11
CA LEU A 298 -10.73 -5.82 10.92
C LEU A 298 -11.38 -7.21 10.97
N THR A 299 -12.30 -7.49 10.05
CA THR A 299 -13.14 -8.70 10.13
C THR A 299 -12.81 -9.74 9.08
N TYR A 300 -12.63 -9.33 7.83
CA TYR A 300 -12.28 -10.20 6.73
C TYR A 300 -11.18 -9.61 5.87
N SER A 301 -10.40 -10.46 5.23
CA SER A 301 -9.37 -10.07 4.27
C SER A 301 -9.14 -11.17 3.25
N GLN A 302 -8.65 -10.78 2.07
CA GLN A 302 -8.25 -11.71 1.02
C GLN A 302 -7.08 -11.16 0.23
N THR A 303 -6.26 -12.08 -0.30
CA THR A 303 -5.27 -11.78 -1.31
C THR A 303 -5.58 -12.55 -2.58
N ALA A 304 -5.19 -12.00 -3.72
CA ALA A 304 -5.26 -12.68 -5.00
C ALA A 304 -4.04 -12.32 -5.85
N ALA A 305 -3.77 -13.17 -6.83
CA ALA A 305 -2.84 -12.89 -7.91
C ALA A 305 -3.49 -13.28 -9.23
N VAL A 306 -3.06 -12.66 -10.33
CA VAL A 306 -3.56 -12.89 -11.69
C VAL A 306 -2.43 -13.28 -12.64
N ASP A 307 -2.77 -14.08 -13.65
CA ASP A 307 -1.84 -14.45 -14.72
C ASP A 307 -1.81 -13.37 -15.81
N PHE A 308 -1.00 -12.36 -15.60
CA PHE A 308 -0.77 -11.28 -16.56
C PHE A 308 0.29 -11.63 -17.63
N LEU A 309 0.84 -12.84 -17.58
CA LEU A 309 1.89 -13.33 -18.48
C LEU A 309 1.39 -14.39 -19.47
N ASN A 310 0.13 -14.80 -19.37
CA ASN A 310 -0.42 -15.86 -20.21
C ASN A 310 -0.23 -15.54 -21.70
N ALA A 311 0.26 -16.53 -22.45
CA ALA A 311 0.48 -16.39 -23.89
C ALA A 311 -0.84 -16.29 -24.68
N ASP A 312 -1.91 -16.91 -24.17
CA ASP A 312 -3.27 -16.78 -24.69
C ASP A 312 -3.89 -15.47 -24.20
N ASP A 313 -4.13 -14.54 -25.13
CA ASP A 313 -4.71 -13.24 -24.83
C ASP A 313 -6.10 -13.35 -24.16
N ALA A 314 -6.88 -14.36 -24.49
CA ALA A 314 -8.20 -14.60 -23.87
C ALA A 314 -8.10 -15.02 -22.41
N GLN A 315 -7.00 -15.65 -22.02
CA GLN A 315 -6.73 -16.07 -20.64
C GLN A 315 -5.89 -15.03 -19.87
N ARG A 316 -5.13 -14.19 -20.57
CA ARG A 316 -4.30 -13.15 -19.95
C ARG A 316 -5.17 -12.16 -19.19
N GLU A 317 -4.73 -11.83 -17.98
CA GLU A 317 -5.40 -10.83 -17.16
C GLU A 317 -4.61 -9.51 -17.11
N GLY A 318 -5.31 -8.41 -16.87
CA GLY A 318 -4.65 -7.13 -16.62
C GLY A 318 -3.83 -7.16 -15.33
N LEU A 319 -2.60 -6.62 -15.36
CA LEU A 319 -1.66 -6.67 -14.23
C LEU A 319 -2.28 -6.20 -12.90
N LEU A 320 -3.12 -5.18 -12.92
CA LEU A 320 -3.69 -4.55 -11.72
C LEU A 320 -5.11 -5.05 -11.39
N MET A 321 -5.55 -6.16 -11.99
CA MET A 321 -6.92 -6.69 -11.83
C MET A 321 -7.09 -7.67 -10.66
N ALA A 322 -6.05 -8.02 -9.92
CA ALA A 322 -6.14 -8.98 -8.83
C ALA A 322 -7.21 -8.65 -7.77
N PRO A 323 -7.48 -7.37 -7.39
CA PRO A 323 -8.59 -7.04 -6.51
C PRO A 323 -9.97 -7.46 -7.04
N ALA A 324 -10.17 -7.50 -8.36
CA ALA A 324 -11.42 -7.97 -8.96
C ALA A 324 -11.74 -9.42 -8.58
N TYR A 325 -10.70 -10.21 -8.30
CA TYR A 325 -10.82 -11.60 -7.84
C TYR A 325 -10.87 -11.74 -6.31
N ALA A 326 -10.13 -10.89 -5.60
CA ALA A 326 -10.05 -10.96 -4.14
C ALA A 326 -11.36 -10.53 -3.46
N VAL A 327 -11.99 -9.46 -3.95
CA VAL A 327 -13.24 -8.93 -3.39
C VAL A 327 -14.37 -9.96 -3.39
N PRO A 328 -14.75 -10.60 -4.52
CA PRO A 328 -15.85 -11.59 -4.50
C PRO A 328 -15.55 -12.79 -3.58
N ARG A 329 -14.29 -13.21 -3.46
CA ARG A 329 -13.91 -14.29 -2.52
C ARG A 329 -14.13 -13.86 -1.07
N MET A 330 -13.77 -12.62 -0.72
CA MET A 330 -13.99 -12.06 0.61
C MET A 330 -15.49 -11.91 0.90
N LEU A 331 -16.28 -11.43 -0.06
CA LEU A 331 -17.72 -11.27 0.07
C LEU A 331 -18.42 -12.63 0.27
N ALA A 332 -18.02 -13.64 -0.47
CA ALA A 332 -18.56 -15.01 -0.31
C ALA A 332 -18.29 -15.57 1.09
N GLN A 333 -17.09 -15.34 1.65
CA GLN A 333 -16.77 -15.77 3.03
C GLN A 333 -17.57 -14.99 4.07
N ALA A 334 -17.82 -13.71 3.84
CA ALA A 334 -18.58 -12.85 4.75
C ALA A 334 -20.12 -13.06 4.62
N GLY A 335 -20.59 -13.70 3.55
CA GLY A 335 -22.02 -13.82 3.24
C GLY A 335 -22.64 -12.47 2.86
N LEU A 336 -21.89 -11.59 2.23
CA LEU A 336 -22.28 -10.22 1.88
C LEU A 336 -22.28 -10.01 0.37
N THR A 337 -22.97 -8.94 -0.04
CA THR A 337 -22.95 -8.41 -1.41
C THR A 337 -22.04 -7.16 -1.49
N LEU A 338 -21.68 -6.76 -2.69
CA LEU A 338 -20.88 -5.56 -2.91
C LEU A 338 -21.60 -4.28 -2.43
N GLN A 339 -22.92 -4.27 -2.36
CA GLN A 339 -23.76 -3.13 -2.00
C GLN A 339 -23.97 -2.98 -0.47
N ASP A 340 -23.50 -3.94 0.36
CA ASP A 340 -23.65 -3.92 1.81
C ASP A 340 -22.66 -3.00 2.54
N PHE A 341 -21.93 -2.17 1.81
CA PHE A 341 -20.89 -1.29 2.36
C PHE A 341 -21.32 0.18 2.35
N ASP A 342 -20.96 0.87 3.43
CA ASP A 342 -21.20 2.31 3.60
C ASP A 342 -20.07 3.16 3.00
N PHE A 343 -18.84 2.61 2.93
CA PHE A 343 -17.68 3.24 2.33
C PHE A 343 -16.84 2.23 1.54
N TYR A 344 -16.26 2.73 0.44
CA TYR A 344 -15.30 2.00 -0.38
C TYR A 344 -13.99 2.79 -0.44
N GLU A 345 -12.93 2.24 0.07
CA GLU A 345 -11.56 2.76 -0.06
C GLU A 345 -10.81 1.92 -1.09
N ILE A 346 -10.84 2.35 -2.35
CA ILE A 346 -10.13 1.71 -3.44
C ILE A 346 -8.86 2.51 -3.72
N HIS A 347 -7.72 1.86 -3.61
CA HIS A 347 -6.43 2.46 -3.94
C HIS A 347 -6.41 2.94 -5.40
N GLU A 348 -6.04 4.20 -5.58
CA GLU A 348 -5.99 4.86 -6.88
C GLU A 348 -4.53 4.92 -7.38
N ALA A 349 -3.93 3.79 -7.74
CA ALA A 349 -2.63 3.84 -8.42
C ALA A 349 -2.73 4.64 -9.73
N PHE A 350 -3.81 4.42 -10.44
CA PHE A 350 -4.26 5.13 -11.64
C PHE A 350 -5.78 5.22 -11.61
N ALA A 351 -6.35 6.30 -12.10
CA ALA A 351 -7.81 6.41 -12.22
C ALA A 351 -8.38 5.28 -13.09
N ALA A 352 -7.71 4.96 -14.20
CA ALA A 352 -8.12 3.87 -15.09
C ALA A 352 -8.19 2.52 -14.38
N GLN A 353 -7.23 2.20 -13.50
CA GLN A 353 -7.20 0.93 -12.76
C GLN A 353 -8.46 0.78 -11.88
N VAL A 354 -8.86 1.83 -11.17
CA VAL A 354 -10.09 1.83 -10.37
C VAL A 354 -11.29 1.56 -11.26
N LEU A 355 -11.41 2.29 -12.38
CA LEU A 355 -12.52 2.18 -13.31
C LEU A 355 -12.58 0.80 -13.99
N CYS A 356 -11.44 0.20 -14.35
CA CYS A 356 -11.38 -1.17 -14.86
C CYS A 356 -11.94 -2.19 -13.84
N THR A 357 -11.53 -2.08 -12.58
CA THR A 357 -12.01 -2.97 -11.52
C THR A 357 -13.53 -2.85 -11.34
N LEU A 358 -14.06 -1.62 -11.32
CA LEU A 358 -15.49 -1.38 -11.16
C LEU A 358 -16.30 -1.88 -12.38
N LYS A 359 -15.79 -1.63 -13.60
CA LYS A 359 -16.43 -2.15 -14.83
C LYS A 359 -16.43 -3.66 -14.89
N ALA A 360 -15.36 -4.31 -14.41
CA ALA A 360 -15.27 -5.77 -14.33
C ALA A 360 -16.33 -6.39 -13.39
N TRP A 361 -16.61 -5.73 -12.25
CA TRP A 361 -17.67 -6.21 -11.34
C TRP A 361 -19.08 -6.02 -11.90
N GLU A 362 -19.27 -5.10 -12.83
CA GLU A 362 -20.53 -4.86 -13.52
C GLU A 362 -20.72 -5.73 -14.77
N ASP A 363 -19.65 -6.30 -15.34
CA ASP A 363 -19.68 -7.05 -16.57
C ASP A 363 -20.16 -8.51 -16.34
N PRO A 364 -21.31 -8.93 -16.94
CA PRO A 364 -21.83 -10.28 -16.73
C PRO A 364 -20.94 -11.38 -17.29
N ALA A 365 -20.26 -11.15 -18.40
CA ALA A 365 -19.38 -12.12 -19.03
C ALA A 365 -18.11 -12.33 -18.19
N TYR A 366 -17.48 -11.22 -17.76
CA TYR A 366 -16.31 -11.31 -16.89
C TYR A 366 -16.64 -11.99 -15.55
N CYS A 367 -17.74 -11.60 -14.91
CA CYS A 367 -18.17 -12.21 -13.65
C CYS A 367 -18.42 -13.72 -13.79
N ARG A 368 -19.05 -14.17 -14.88
CA ARG A 368 -19.27 -15.58 -15.14
C ARG A 368 -17.98 -16.32 -15.51
N ASP A 369 -17.25 -15.82 -16.51
CA ASP A 369 -16.19 -16.58 -17.18
C ASP A 369 -14.85 -16.49 -16.45
N LYS A 370 -14.57 -15.37 -15.78
CA LYS A 370 -13.33 -15.13 -15.03
C LYS A 370 -13.49 -15.29 -13.52
N LEU A 371 -14.60 -14.86 -12.96
CA LEU A 371 -14.82 -14.91 -11.50
C LEU A 371 -15.64 -16.13 -11.06
N GLY A 372 -16.27 -16.86 -11.99
CA GLY A 372 -17.10 -18.05 -11.69
C GLY A 372 -18.41 -17.70 -10.96
N LEU A 373 -18.89 -16.48 -11.12
CA LEU A 373 -20.12 -16.01 -10.49
C LEU A 373 -21.35 -16.28 -11.37
N THR A 374 -22.50 -16.49 -10.74
CA THR A 374 -23.77 -16.71 -11.45
C THR A 374 -24.44 -15.42 -11.91
N ALA A 375 -24.03 -14.27 -11.35
CA ALA A 375 -24.51 -12.94 -11.69
C ALA A 375 -23.39 -11.92 -11.48
N PRO A 376 -23.47 -10.72 -12.09
CA PRO A 376 -22.54 -9.63 -11.79
C PRO A 376 -22.57 -9.26 -10.31
N LEU A 377 -21.40 -8.80 -9.78
CA LEU A 377 -21.35 -8.19 -8.45
C LEU A 377 -22.16 -6.90 -8.39
N GLY A 378 -22.27 -6.21 -9.53
CA GLY A 378 -22.99 -4.97 -9.68
C GLY A 378 -22.14 -3.74 -9.41
N SER A 379 -22.80 -2.57 -9.44
CA SER A 379 -22.18 -1.26 -9.24
C SER A 379 -22.09 -0.89 -7.76
N ILE A 380 -21.16 0.00 -7.45
CA ILE A 380 -21.10 0.70 -6.16
C ILE A 380 -21.67 2.12 -6.28
N ASP A 381 -22.13 2.67 -5.16
CA ASP A 381 -22.44 4.09 -5.08
C ASP A 381 -21.13 4.90 -5.08
N ARG A 382 -20.89 5.66 -6.16
CA ARG A 382 -19.68 6.47 -6.31
C ARG A 382 -19.56 7.59 -5.28
N GLN A 383 -20.65 8.01 -4.64
CA GLN A 383 -20.62 8.99 -3.56
C GLN A 383 -20.01 8.42 -2.26
N ARG A 384 -19.90 7.09 -2.17
CA ARG A 384 -19.26 6.38 -1.04
C ARG A 384 -17.81 5.98 -1.34
N LEU A 385 -17.31 6.27 -2.54
CA LEU A 385 -15.95 5.93 -2.97
C LEU A 385 -14.97 7.02 -2.57
N ASN A 386 -13.94 6.66 -1.80
CA ASN A 386 -12.79 7.53 -1.47
C ASN A 386 -13.23 8.92 -1.00
N VAL A 387 -14.19 8.98 -0.08
CA VAL A 387 -14.87 10.22 0.35
C VAL A 387 -13.98 11.26 1.02
N ASN A 388 -12.74 10.90 1.37
CA ASN A 388 -11.69 11.78 1.88
C ASN A 388 -10.54 11.98 0.89
N GLY A 389 -10.75 11.63 -0.38
CA GLY A 389 -9.71 11.55 -1.37
C GLY A 389 -8.78 10.35 -1.14
N SER A 390 -8.03 9.97 -2.17
CA SER A 390 -7.13 8.84 -2.10
C SER A 390 -5.81 9.14 -2.82
N SER A 391 -5.15 8.14 -3.35
CA SER A 391 -3.76 8.19 -3.78
C SER A 391 -3.47 9.16 -4.93
N LEU A 392 -4.42 9.43 -5.82
CA LEU A 392 -4.25 10.45 -6.88
C LEU A 392 -4.01 11.83 -6.28
N ALA A 393 -4.68 12.15 -5.17
CA ALA A 393 -4.58 13.45 -4.52
C ALA A 393 -3.46 13.49 -3.46
N CYS A 394 -3.39 12.51 -2.54
CA CYS A 394 -2.40 12.55 -1.46
C CYS A 394 -1.02 12.01 -1.85
N GLY A 395 -0.93 11.19 -2.90
CA GLY A 395 0.27 10.46 -3.28
C GLY A 395 0.26 8.99 -2.86
N HIS A 396 1.27 8.25 -3.33
CA HIS A 396 1.38 6.80 -3.16
C HIS A 396 2.81 6.36 -2.83
N PRO A 397 3.27 6.51 -1.57
CA PRO A 397 4.53 5.89 -1.13
C PRO A 397 4.28 4.40 -0.91
N PHE A 398 4.29 3.64 -1.94
CA PHE A 398 3.98 2.21 -2.10
C PHE A 398 3.53 1.49 -0.82
N ALA A 399 4.46 1.03 0.02
CA ALA A 399 4.17 0.26 1.23
C ALA A 399 3.37 1.04 2.30
N ALA A 400 3.43 2.38 2.31
CA ALA A 400 2.70 3.20 3.27
C ALA A 400 1.18 3.27 2.98
N THR A 401 0.77 2.99 1.75
CA THR A 401 -0.62 3.23 1.30
C THR A 401 -1.65 2.42 2.08
N GLY A 402 -1.37 1.15 2.36
CA GLY A 402 -2.33 0.26 3.01
C GLY A 402 -2.73 0.71 4.41
N ALA A 403 -1.76 1.07 5.25
CA ALA A 403 -2.03 1.54 6.61
C ALA A 403 -2.74 2.92 6.61
N ARG A 404 -2.40 3.81 5.65
CA ARG A 404 -3.11 5.07 5.46
C ARG A 404 -4.60 4.84 5.16
N ILE A 405 -4.91 3.96 4.22
CA ILE A 405 -6.29 3.61 3.83
C ILE A 405 -7.03 2.99 5.02
N LEU A 406 -6.40 2.04 5.71
CA LEU A 406 -6.98 1.35 6.86
C LEU A 406 -7.37 2.33 7.98
N ALA A 407 -6.46 3.26 8.33
CA ALA A 407 -6.71 4.29 9.34
C ALA A 407 -7.83 5.26 8.93
N THR A 408 -7.83 5.68 7.67
CA THR A 408 -8.88 6.56 7.11
C THR A 408 -10.24 5.91 7.21
N LEU A 409 -10.39 4.67 6.75
CA LEU A 409 -11.66 3.95 6.76
C LEU A 409 -12.14 3.67 8.18
N ALA A 410 -11.26 3.27 9.10
CA ALA A 410 -11.63 3.02 10.50
C ALA A 410 -12.18 4.29 11.16
N LYS A 411 -11.56 5.45 10.92
CA LYS A 411 -12.05 6.74 11.41
C LYS A 411 -13.38 7.15 10.77
N LEU A 412 -13.56 6.96 9.46
CA LEU A 412 -14.83 7.21 8.78
C LEU A 412 -15.99 6.44 9.42
N LEU A 413 -15.79 5.15 9.67
CA LEU A 413 -16.80 4.32 10.35
C LEU A 413 -17.06 4.79 11.78
N ALA A 414 -16.02 5.25 12.48
CA ALA A 414 -16.15 5.81 13.82
C ALA A 414 -16.97 7.12 13.83
N GLU A 415 -16.67 8.06 12.93
CA GLU A 415 -17.42 9.32 12.79
C GLU A 415 -18.87 9.10 12.36
N ARG A 416 -19.13 8.12 11.50
CA ARG A 416 -20.47 7.72 11.11
C ARG A 416 -21.27 7.07 12.25
N GLY A 417 -20.59 6.50 13.24
CA GLY A 417 -21.21 5.78 14.37
C GLY A 417 -21.50 4.30 14.11
N GLY A 418 -21.01 3.73 12.99
CA GLY A 418 -21.15 2.31 12.65
C GLY A 418 -21.20 2.06 11.16
N GLY A 419 -21.26 0.79 10.76
CA GLY A 419 -21.37 0.35 9.37
C GLY A 419 -20.20 -0.49 8.91
N ARG A 420 -20.10 -0.68 7.58
CA ARG A 420 -19.09 -1.49 6.90
C ARG A 420 -18.28 -0.68 5.90
N GLY A 421 -16.99 -0.99 5.80
CA GLY A 421 -16.10 -0.42 4.81
C GLY A 421 -15.30 -1.48 4.09
N LEU A 422 -15.13 -1.32 2.78
CA LEU A 422 -14.34 -2.20 1.92
C LEU A 422 -13.05 -1.50 1.53
N ILE A 423 -11.92 -2.21 1.67
CA ILE A 423 -10.60 -1.79 1.18
C ILE A 423 -10.19 -2.67 0.01
N SER A 424 -9.70 -2.05 -1.07
CA SER A 424 -9.21 -2.74 -2.27
C SER A 424 -7.92 -2.10 -2.75
N ILE A 425 -6.82 -2.87 -2.77
CA ILE A 425 -5.48 -2.40 -3.17
C ILE A 425 -4.92 -3.33 -4.23
N CYS A 426 -4.64 -2.81 -5.42
CA CYS A 426 -3.82 -3.48 -6.43
C CYS A 426 -2.33 -3.37 -6.07
N ALA A 427 -1.54 -4.35 -6.47
CA ALA A 427 -0.12 -4.38 -6.20
C ALA A 427 0.68 -4.90 -7.42
N ALA A 428 1.91 -4.43 -7.56
CA ALA A 428 2.84 -4.91 -8.58
C ALA A 428 3.02 -6.43 -8.50
N GLY A 429 3.38 -7.05 -9.63
CA GLY A 429 3.49 -8.51 -9.74
C GLY A 429 2.14 -9.21 -9.94
N GLY A 430 1.10 -8.49 -10.37
CA GLY A 430 -0.22 -9.07 -10.61
C GLY A 430 -0.96 -9.44 -9.32
N GLN A 431 -0.72 -8.76 -8.22
CA GLN A 431 -1.27 -9.06 -6.91
C GLN A 431 -2.32 -8.04 -6.46
N GLY A 432 -3.11 -8.42 -5.46
CA GLY A 432 -4.08 -7.55 -4.80
C GLY A 432 -4.37 -7.99 -3.38
N VAL A 433 -4.62 -7.02 -2.51
CA VAL A 433 -4.99 -7.23 -1.10
C VAL A 433 -6.27 -6.46 -0.82
N VAL A 434 -7.22 -7.12 -0.20
CA VAL A 434 -8.50 -6.52 0.17
C VAL A 434 -8.82 -6.81 1.63
N ALA A 435 -9.59 -5.92 2.25
CA ALA A 435 -10.04 -6.09 3.62
C ALA A 435 -11.42 -5.48 3.84
N MET A 436 -12.08 -5.94 4.88
CA MET A 436 -13.35 -5.41 5.36
C MET A 436 -13.20 -4.93 6.79
N LEU A 437 -13.74 -3.75 7.05
CA LEU A 437 -13.89 -3.20 8.40
C LEU A 437 -15.37 -3.12 8.77
N GLU A 438 -15.65 -3.36 10.05
CA GLU A 438 -16.98 -3.18 10.63
C GLU A 438 -16.89 -2.39 11.94
N ARG A 439 -17.93 -1.60 12.19
CA ARG A 439 -18.14 -0.92 13.46
C ARG A 439 -19.56 -1.09 13.96
#